data_85966f527dc77753ff918e9b0503b7c5
#
_entry.id   85966f527dc77753ff918e9b0503b7c5
#
_cell.length_a   1.000
_cell.length_b   1.000
_cell.length_c   1.000
_cell.angle_alpha   90.00
_cell.angle_beta   90.00
_cell.angle_gamma   90.00
#
_symmetry.space_group_name_H-M   'P 1'
#
loop_
_entity.id
_entity.type
_entity.pdbx_description
1 polymer ?
#
loop_
_entity_poly.entity_id
_entity_poly.type
_entity_poly.pdbx_seq_one_letter_code
_entity_poly.pdbx_strand_id
1 'polypeptide(L)'
;AYAGVIDFNDQVYMPALFAGHYPSFPMVMIDEYQDLSPVNHAMVSKLCRNSRQIGVGDPAQAIYEFRGADSNAMARATDQFSMDTYPLSLSFRCPSAITSNVHWLVPDIRSVRDGGSIHHGGSLDLRPDTAVICRYNAPLVRLALETLVSGTRVDVAGVDIGSRIIRLLEKLGPTSLTRSQALDAIANWEAERESLDSKTAPDLADCMRVFVSKTQTLDGAISYAQHLFSSTEGEIRFMSGHRAKGLEFDHVYHLNSEDIRPGSQEQNIHYVIDTRPKERLTYIRSH
;
A
#
# COMPACT_ATOMS: atom_id res chain seq x y z
N ALA A 1 -10.14 4.77 -27.06
CA ALA A 1 -9.50 4.03 -28.19
C ALA A 1 -9.23 4.92 -29.41
N TYR A 2 -8.56 6.07 -29.21
CA TYR A 2 -8.29 7.01 -30.33
C TYR A 2 -7.09 6.60 -31.22
N ALA A 3 -6.32 5.59 -30.81
CA ALA A 3 -5.10 5.20 -31.53
C ALA A 3 -5.07 3.71 -31.95
N GLY A 4 -6.19 2.99 -31.88
CA GLY A 4 -6.20 1.55 -32.16
C GLY A 4 -5.42 0.70 -31.16
N VAL A 5 -5.08 1.27 -30.00
CA VAL A 5 -4.40 0.59 -28.89
C VAL A 5 -5.39 0.43 -27.76
N ILE A 6 -5.46 -0.76 -27.18
CA ILE A 6 -6.30 -1.09 -26.01
C ILE A 6 -5.36 -1.21 -24.79
N ASP A 7 -5.66 -0.43 -23.75
CA ASP A 7 -4.99 -0.55 -22.46
C ASP A 7 -5.78 -1.44 -21.46
N PHE A 8 -5.23 -1.64 -20.26
CA PHE A 8 -5.91 -2.44 -19.24
C PHE A 8 -7.23 -1.81 -18.75
N ASN A 9 -7.36 -0.48 -18.76
CA ASN A 9 -8.61 0.19 -18.38
C ASN A 9 -9.67 -0.02 -19.45
N ASP A 10 -9.28 0.03 -20.72
CA ASP A 10 -10.19 -0.24 -21.83
C ASP A 10 -10.75 -1.67 -21.78
N GLN A 11 -9.95 -2.66 -21.35
CA GLN A 11 -10.39 -4.05 -21.21
C GLN A 11 -11.53 -4.21 -20.19
N VAL A 12 -11.59 -3.36 -19.19
CA VAL A 12 -12.65 -3.37 -18.18
C VAL A 12 -13.80 -2.46 -18.60
N TYR A 13 -13.49 -1.24 -19.04
CA TYR A 13 -14.44 -0.18 -19.31
C TYR A 13 -15.28 -0.44 -20.57
N MET A 14 -14.63 -0.87 -21.66
CA MET A 14 -15.30 -1.07 -22.95
C MET A 14 -16.38 -2.18 -22.90
N PRO A 15 -16.10 -3.38 -22.36
CA PRO A 15 -17.15 -4.39 -22.21
C PRO A 15 -18.29 -3.96 -21.28
N ALA A 16 -17.97 -3.19 -20.22
CA ALA A 16 -18.98 -2.69 -19.30
C ALA A 16 -19.94 -1.70 -19.97
N LEU A 17 -19.43 -0.80 -20.82
CA LEU A 17 -20.23 0.24 -21.49
C LEU A 17 -20.92 -0.25 -22.78
N PHE A 18 -20.18 -0.95 -23.65
CA PHE A 18 -20.59 -1.22 -25.02
C PHE A 18 -21.21 -2.61 -25.21
N ALA A 19 -22.01 -3.06 -24.26
CA ALA A 19 -22.77 -4.31 -24.38
C ALA A 19 -21.90 -5.51 -24.85
N GLY A 20 -20.68 -5.61 -24.30
CA GLY A 20 -19.77 -6.72 -24.58
C GLY A 20 -20.44 -8.07 -24.37
N HIS A 21 -20.04 -9.06 -25.16
CA HIS A 21 -20.53 -10.42 -25.01
C HIS A 21 -19.85 -11.07 -23.79
N TYR A 22 -20.62 -11.43 -22.79
CA TYR A 22 -20.13 -12.09 -21.58
C TYR A 22 -20.39 -13.58 -21.66
N PRO A 23 -19.40 -14.43 -21.39
CA PRO A 23 -19.62 -15.86 -21.28
C PRO A 23 -20.57 -16.15 -20.11
N SER A 24 -21.36 -17.22 -20.23
CA SER A 24 -22.24 -17.68 -19.15
C SER A 24 -21.57 -18.82 -18.40
N PHE A 25 -21.55 -18.72 -17.08
CA PHE A 25 -21.03 -19.76 -16.19
C PHE A 25 -22.10 -20.19 -15.19
N PRO A 26 -22.17 -21.47 -14.80
CA PRO A 26 -23.09 -21.93 -13.74
C PRO A 26 -22.80 -21.26 -12.41
N MET A 27 -21.52 -20.94 -12.15
CA MET A 27 -21.04 -20.32 -10.91
C MET A 27 -19.92 -19.34 -11.24
N VAL A 28 -19.91 -18.20 -10.55
CA VAL A 28 -18.84 -17.18 -10.59
C VAL A 28 -18.37 -16.93 -9.16
N MET A 29 -17.07 -17.06 -8.95
CA MET A 29 -16.43 -16.77 -7.67
C MET A 29 -15.59 -15.51 -7.81
N ILE A 30 -15.74 -14.58 -6.87
CA ILE A 30 -15.07 -13.28 -6.89
C ILE A 30 -14.33 -13.14 -5.58
N ASP A 31 -13.01 -13.05 -5.67
CA ASP A 31 -12.13 -12.79 -4.54
C ASP A 31 -11.82 -11.29 -4.41
N GLU A 32 -11.41 -10.85 -3.23
CA GLU A 32 -11.11 -9.45 -2.90
C GLU A 32 -12.25 -8.49 -3.31
N TYR A 33 -13.49 -8.89 -3.02
CA TYR A 33 -14.68 -8.18 -3.49
C TYR A 33 -14.73 -6.71 -3.03
N GLN A 34 -14.12 -6.37 -1.88
CA GLN A 34 -14.05 -5.01 -1.34
C GLN A 34 -13.21 -4.06 -2.22
N ASP A 35 -12.42 -4.58 -3.17
CA ASP A 35 -11.57 -3.74 -4.05
C ASP A 35 -12.25 -3.41 -5.39
N LEU A 36 -13.48 -3.84 -5.60
CA LEU A 36 -14.19 -3.58 -6.85
C LEU A 36 -14.58 -2.11 -7.00
N SER A 37 -14.27 -1.55 -8.17
CA SER A 37 -14.78 -0.25 -8.59
C SER A 37 -16.23 -0.36 -9.10
N PRO A 38 -16.97 0.75 -9.25
CA PRO A 38 -18.30 0.74 -9.86
C PRO A 38 -18.34 0.11 -11.27
N VAL A 39 -17.27 0.27 -12.04
CA VAL A 39 -17.15 -0.36 -13.37
C VAL A 39 -16.98 -1.88 -13.25
N ASN A 40 -16.18 -2.35 -12.30
CA ASN A 40 -16.05 -3.78 -12.01
C ASN A 40 -17.40 -4.37 -11.57
N HIS A 41 -18.15 -3.67 -10.72
CA HIS A 41 -19.51 -4.07 -10.34
C HIS A 41 -20.43 -4.20 -11.54
N ALA A 42 -20.39 -3.24 -12.47
CA ALA A 42 -21.20 -3.31 -13.71
C ALA A 42 -20.82 -4.53 -14.57
N MET A 43 -19.53 -4.87 -14.66
CA MET A 43 -19.06 -6.09 -15.31
C MET A 43 -19.56 -7.36 -14.61
N VAL A 44 -19.38 -7.44 -13.31
CA VAL A 44 -19.84 -8.58 -12.48
C VAL A 44 -21.34 -8.77 -12.65
N SER A 45 -22.14 -7.71 -12.64
CA SER A 45 -23.58 -7.78 -12.83
C SER A 45 -23.98 -8.39 -14.19
N LYS A 46 -23.21 -8.09 -15.23
CA LYS A 46 -23.44 -8.68 -16.56
C LYS A 46 -23.01 -10.14 -16.64
N LEU A 47 -21.83 -10.44 -16.07
CA LEU A 47 -21.25 -11.79 -16.05
C LEU A 47 -22.11 -12.76 -15.23
N CYS A 48 -22.66 -12.29 -14.11
CA CYS A 48 -23.39 -13.12 -13.15
C CYS A 48 -24.91 -13.18 -13.41
N ARG A 49 -25.41 -12.62 -14.52
CA ARG A 49 -26.86 -12.51 -14.79
C ARG A 49 -27.64 -13.84 -14.61
N ASN A 50 -27.03 -14.95 -14.97
CA ASN A 50 -27.62 -16.30 -14.90
C ASN A 50 -26.72 -17.27 -14.12
N SER A 51 -25.88 -16.78 -13.22
CA SER A 51 -24.88 -17.58 -12.49
C SER A 51 -25.16 -17.54 -11.00
N ARG A 52 -24.87 -18.63 -10.31
CA ARG A 52 -24.69 -18.59 -8.86
C ARG A 52 -23.42 -17.78 -8.56
N GLN A 53 -23.51 -16.84 -7.61
CA GLN A 53 -22.41 -15.96 -7.27
C GLN A 53 -21.90 -16.25 -5.86
N ILE A 54 -20.59 -16.28 -5.70
CA ILE A 54 -19.91 -16.32 -4.39
C ILE A 54 -18.89 -15.18 -4.38
N GLY A 55 -19.08 -14.22 -3.46
CA GLY A 55 -18.13 -13.14 -3.23
C GLY A 55 -17.39 -13.36 -1.91
N VAL A 56 -16.06 -13.24 -1.94
CA VAL A 56 -15.21 -13.27 -0.74
C VAL A 56 -14.47 -11.96 -0.63
N GLY A 57 -14.34 -11.43 0.58
CA GLY A 57 -13.63 -10.18 0.82
C GLY A 57 -13.66 -9.77 2.29
N ASP A 58 -12.89 -8.75 2.61
CA ASP A 58 -12.81 -8.16 3.94
C ASP A 58 -12.99 -6.63 3.82
N PRO A 59 -14.13 -6.07 4.25
CA PRO A 59 -14.36 -4.62 4.20
C PRO A 59 -13.30 -3.81 4.94
N ALA A 60 -12.70 -4.36 6.00
CA ALA A 60 -11.62 -3.72 6.74
C ALA A 60 -10.30 -3.68 5.97
N GLN A 61 -10.19 -4.40 4.85
CA GLN A 61 -9.04 -4.36 3.94
C GLN A 61 -9.31 -3.54 2.67
N ALA A 62 -10.40 -2.78 2.59
CA ALA A 62 -10.69 -1.86 1.48
C ALA A 62 -9.79 -0.61 1.57
N ILE A 63 -8.66 -0.62 0.87
CA ILE A 63 -7.64 0.45 0.90
C ILE A 63 -7.34 1.07 -0.46
N TYR A 64 -8.10 0.76 -1.52
CA TYR A 64 -7.87 1.22 -2.88
C TYR A 64 -8.90 2.23 -3.39
N GLU A 65 -9.55 2.97 -2.50
CA GLU A 65 -10.50 4.03 -2.88
C GLU A 65 -9.86 5.08 -3.80
N PHE A 66 -8.58 5.40 -3.58
CA PHE A 66 -7.81 6.32 -4.44
C PHE A 66 -7.63 5.80 -5.89
N ARG A 67 -7.88 4.50 -6.14
CA ARG A 67 -7.93 3.89 -7.48
C ARG A 67 -9.36 3.73 -7.99
N GLY A 68 -10.35 4.31 -7.29
CA GLY A 68 -11.75 4.23 -7.64
C GLY A 68 -12.46 2.96 -7.14
N ALA A 69 -11.88 2.20 -6.21
CA ALA A 69 -12.60 1.14 -5.52
C ALA A 69 -13.75 1.75 -4.69
N ASP A 70 -14.85 1.02 -4.61
CA ASP A 70 -16.01 1.42 -3.83
C ASP A 70 -15.87 0.90 -2.40
N SER A 71 -15.73 1.79 -1.42
CA SER A 71 -15.64 1.41 0.00
C SER A 71 -16.84 0.58 0.49
N ASN A 72 -17.98 0.66 -0.21
CA ASN A 72 -19.19 -0.10 0.07
C ASN A 72 -19.43 -1.26 -0.92
N ALA A 73 -18.39 -1.69 -1.65
CA ALA A 73 -18.52 -2.70 -2.70
C ALA A 73 -19.26 -3.96 -2.24
N MET A 74 -18.90 -4.51 -1.08
CA MET A 74 -19.52 -5.73 -0.54
C MET A 74 -20.98 -5.50 -0.11
N ALA A 75 -21.28 -4.41 0.59
CA ALA A 75 -22.63 -4.08 0.99
C ALA A 75 -23.54 -3.88 -0.24
N ARG A 76 -23.04 -3.14 -1.24
CA ARG A 76 -23.74 -2.95 -2.51
C ARG A 76 -24.03 -4.26 -3.23
N ALA A 77 -23.08 -5.21 -3.22
CA ALA A 77 -23.29 -6.53 -3.82
C ALA A 77 -24.37 -7.33 -3.08
N THR A 78 -24.30 -7.33 -1.75
CA THR A 78 -25.30 -7.99 -0.90
C THR A 78 -26.72 -7.48 -1.21
N ASP A 79 -26.90 -6.18 -1.30
CA ASP A 79 -28.20 -5.57 -1.62
C ASP A 79 -28.63 -5.86 -3.07
N GLN A 80 -27.72 -5.64 -4.03
CA GLN A 80 -28.03 -5.76 -5.45
C GLN A 80 -28.37 -7.18 -5.89
N PHE A 81 -27.70 -8.17 -5.31
CA PHE A 81 -27.85 -9.58 -5.69
C PHE A 81 -28.60 -10.39 -4.64
N SER A 82 -29.13 -9.76 -3.59
CA SER A 82 -29.82 -10.42 -2.46
C SER A 82 -29.01 -11.60 -1.90
N MET A 83 -27.74 -11.33 -1.58
CA MET A 83 -26.80 -12.35 -1.14
C MET A 83 -26.92 -12.63 0.37
N ASP A 84 -26.85 -13.88 0.76
CA ASP A 84 -26.64 -14.27 2.15
C ASP A 84 -25.18 -13.97 2.56
N THR A 85 -24.97 -13.45 3.77
CA THR A 85 -23.65 -13.14 4.29
C THR A 85 -23.25 -14.13 5.38
N TYR A 86 -22.05 -14.71 5.23
CA TYR A 86 -21.47 -15.66 6.17
C TYR A 86 -20.13 -15.10 6.68
N PRO A 87 -20.01 -14.74 7.98
CA PRO A 87 -18.78 -14.20 8.51
C PRO A 87 -17.70 -15.28 8.65
N LEU A 88 -16.47 -14.95 8.23
CA LEU A 88 -15.27 -15.74 8.47
C LEU A 88 -14.45 -15.04 9.56
N SER A 89 -14.75 -15.32 10.82
CA SER A 89 -14.16 -14.63 11.98
C SER A 89 -12.90 -15.30 12.55
N LEU A 90 -12.47 -16.44 12.00
CA LEU A 90 -11.30 -17.17 12.49
C LEU A 90 -10.06 -16.87 11.67
N SER A 91 -9.03 -16.31 12.31
CA SER A 91 -7.72 -16.11 11.73
C SER A 91 -6.79 -17.27 12.03
N PHE A 92 -6.24 -17.87 10.97
CA PHE A 92 -5.19 -18.89 11.04
C PHE A 92 -3.78 -18.29 10.96
N ARG A 93 -3.67 -17.04 10.52
CA ARG A 93 -2.42 -16.29 10.40
C ARG A 93 -2.03 -15.65 11.72
N CYS A 94 -2.87 -14.75 12.20
CA CYS A 94 -2.56 -13.88 13.32
C CYS A 94 -2.80 -14.61 14.65
N PRO A 95 -1.82 -14.61 15.58
CA PRO A 95 -2.02 -15.14 16.93
C PRO A 95 -2.94 -14.23 17.76
N SER A 96 -3.36 -14.74 18.92
CA SER A 96 -4.37 -14.09 19.78
C SER A 96 -4.03 -12.66 20.18
N ALA A 97 -2.75 -12.35 20.47
CA ALA A 97 -2.33 -10.99 20.79
C ALA A 97 -2.58 -10.01 19.61
N ILE A 98 -2.30 -10.45 18.38
CA ILE A 98 -2.49 -9.62 17.18
C ILE A 98 -3.99 -9.43 16.88
N THR A 99 -4.79 -10.50 16.94
CA THR A 99 -6.25 -10.36 16.70
C THR A 99 -6.91 -9.46 17.74
N SER A 100 -6.52 -9.58 19.02
CA SER A 100 -7.05 -8.70 20.07
C SER A 100 -6.68 -7.23 19.85
N ASN A 101 -5.51 -6.95 19.30
CA ASN A 101 -5.05 -5.59 19.02
C ASN A 101 -5.90 -4.86 17.96
N VAL A 102 -6.59 -5.59 17.10
CA VAL A 102 -7.41 -5.02 16.01
C VAL A 102 -8.92 -5.08 16.27
N HIS A 103 -9.34 -5.46 17.48
CA HIS A 103 -10.76 -5.49 17.87
C HIS A 103 -11.45 -4.13 17.81
N TRP A 104 -10.69 -3.03 17.81
CA TRP A 104 -11.23 -1.68 17.63
C TRP A 104 -11.88 -1.45 16.26
N LEU A 105 -11.50 -2.24 15.23
CA LEU A 105 -12.09 -2.20 13.88
C LEU A 105 -12.89 -3.46 13.55
N VAL A 106 -12.37 -4.63 13.94
CA VAL A 106 -13.00 -5.93 13.66
C VAL A 106 -13.18 -6.70 14.98
N PRO A 107 -14.24 -6.39 15.77
CA PRO A 107 -14.41 -6.91 17.13
C PRO A 107 -14.63 -8.43 17.20
N ASP A 108 -15.12 -9.03 16.12
CA ASP A 108 -15.47 -10.45 16.08
C ASP A 108 -14.34 -11.36 15.64
N ILE A 109 -13.21 -10.82 15.19
CA ILE A 109 -12.06 -11.62 14.77
C ILE A 109 -11.49 -12.42 15.95
N ARG A 110 -11.23 -13.69 15.74
CA ARG A 110 -10.64 -14.60 16.72
C ARG A 110 -9.43 -15.29 16.11
N SER A 111 -8.49 -15.69 16.93
CA SER A 111 -7.36 -16.51 16.51
C SER A 111 -7.59 -17.98 16.85
N VAL A 112 -7.14 -18.89 15.96
CA VAL A 112 -6.98 -20.30 16.27
C VAL A 112 -5.61 -20.60 16.91
N ARG A 113 -4.73 -19.58 16.98
CA ARG A 113 -3.36 -19.68 17.50
C ARG A 113 -3.22 -18.81 18.76
N ASP A 114 -2.81 -19.37 19.84
CA ASP A 114 -2.45 -18.61 21.04
C ASP A 114 -1.07 -17.94 20.86
N GLY A 115 -0.80 -16.93 21.69
CA GLY A 115 0.48 -16.26 21.75
C GLY A 115 0.58 -15.03 20.87
N GLY A 116 1.76 -14.84 20.27
CA GLY A 116 2.14 -13.59 19.63
C GLY A 116 2.52 -12.52 20.64
N SER A 117 3.04 -11.39 20.15
CA SER A 117 3.43 -10.28 21.03
C SER A 117 3.31 -8.93 20.35
N ILE A 118 3.00 -7.91 21.15
CA ILE A 118 2.95 -6.52 20.72
C ILE A 118 3.92 -5.72 21.56
N HIS A 119 4.73 -4.91 20.90
CA HIS A 119 5.73 -4.07 21.53
C HIS A 119 5.60 -2.61 21.07
N HIS A 120 6.06 -1.69 21.89
CA HIS A 120 6.12 -0.27 21.59
C HIS A 120 7.54 0.25 21.81
N GLY A 121 8.12 0.88 20.79
CA GLY A 121 9.49 1.38 20.85
C GLY A 121 10.55 0.27 20.74
N GLY A 122 11.80 0.65 20.97
CA GLY A 122 12.94 -0.24 20.88
C GLY A 122 13.76 -0.06 19.61
N SER A 123 14.94 -0.69 19.56
CA SER A 123 15.78 -0.74 18.36
C SER A 123 15.21 -1.75 17.36
N LEU A 124 15.51 -1.51 16.09
CA LEU A 124 15.20 -2.46 15.03
C LEU A 124 16.03 -3.74 15.23
N ASP A 125 15.35 -4.84 15.55
CA ASP A 125 15.95 -6.17 15.52
C ASP A 125 15.68 -6.75 14.13
N LEU A 126 16.65 -6.57 13.25
CA LEU A 126 16.52 -6.83 11.82
C LEU A 126 16.88 -8.29 11.53
N ARG A 127 15.90 -9.18 11.68
CA ARG A 127 16.03 -10.61 11.37
C ARG A 127 15.45 -10.90 9.99
N PRO A 128 15.82 -12.03 9.38
CA PRO A 128 15.09 -12.57 8.23
C PRO A 128 13.59 -12.62 8.50
N ASP A 129 12.77 -12.49 7.46
CA ASP A 129 11.30 -12.42 7.54
C ASP A 129 10.74 -11.25 8.37
N THR A 130 11.53 -10.19 8.53
CA THR A 130 11.10 -8.92 9.12
C THR A 130 10.66 -7.94 8.04
N ALA A 131 9.53 -7.27 8.28
CA ALA A 131 9.09 -6.14 7.46
C ALA A 131 8.98 -4.86 8.29
N VAL A 132 9.41 -3.74 7.71
CA VAL A 132 9.12 -2.40 8.20
C VAL A 132 8.04 -1.81 7.28
N ILE A 133 6.88 -1.54 7.84
CA ILE A 133 5.73 -1.09 7.08
C ILE A 133 5.29 0.29 7.60
N CYS A 134 5.06 1.22 6.69
CA CYS A 134 4.59 2.56 7.00
C CYS A 134 3.44 2.98 6.06
N ARG A 135 2.62 3.91 6.51
CA ARG A 135 1.62 4.55 5.65
C ARG A 135 2.26 5.41 4.56
N TYR A 136 3.30 6.15 4.91
CA TYR A 136 3.99 7.10 4.04
C TYR A 136 5.37 6.57 3.61
N ASN A 137 5.84 7.02 2.44
CA ASN A 137 7.09 6.52 1.88
C ASN A 137 8.32 7.26 2.42
N ALA A 138 8.20 8.55 2.76
CA ALA A 138 9.34 9.34 3.20
C ALA A 138 9.97 8.79 4.51
N PRO A 139 9.22 8.44 5.57
CA PRO A 139 9.78 7.78 6.74
C PRO A 139 10.45 6.44 6.43
N LEU A 140 9.86 5.63 5.52
CA LEU A 140 10.44 4.36 5.09
C LEU A 140 11.79 4.55 4.41
N VAL A 141 11.87 5.48 3.44
CA VAL A 141 13.09 5.79 2.71
C VAL A 141 14.18 6.28 3.66
N ARG A 142 13.83 7.17 4.60
CA ARG A 142 14.77 7.67 5.62
C ARG A 142 15.36 6.53 6.44
N LEU A 143 14.49 5.70 7.02
CA LEU A 143 14.92 4.59 7.87
C LEU A 143 15.68 3.51 7.08
N ALA A 144 15.28 3.25 5.84
CA ALA A 144 16.01 2.33 4.95
C ALA A 144 17.44 2.82 4.65
N LEU A 145 17.61 4.13 4.41
CA LEU A 145 18.93 4.73 4.22
C LEU A 145 19.80 4.64 5.49
N GLU A 146 19.24 4.91 6.67
CA GLU A 146 19.95 4.79 7.95
C GLU A 146 20.37 3.34 8.19
N THR A 147 19.50 2.39 7.87
CA THR A 147 19.77 0.95 7.99
C THR A 147 20.86 0.51 7.00
N LEU A 148 20.83 1.01 5.77
CA LEU A 148 21.86 0.73 4.76
C LEU A 148 23.23 1.28 5.19
N VAL A 149 23.28 2.50 5.75
CA VAL A 149 24.51 3.13 6.26
C VAL A 149 25.08 2.34 7.44
N SER A 150 24.27 1.68 8.25
CA SER A 150 24.72 0.79 9.32
C SER A 150 25.29 -0.56 8.82
N GLY A 151 25.30 -0.79 7.50
CA GLY A 151 25.84 -1.99 6.86
C GLY A 151 24.84 -3.14 6.68
N THR A 152 23.55 -2.91 7.00
CA THR A 152 22.51 -3.93 6.83
C THR A 152 21.88 -3.79 5.44
N ARG A 153 21.78 -4.91 4.72
CA ARG A 153 21.09 -4.94 3.42
C ARG A 153 19.58 -4.81 3.61
N VAL A 154 18.98 -3.92 2.85
CA VAL A 154 17.54 -3.69 2.85
C VAL A 154 16.95 -3.91 1.47
N ASP A 155 15.76 -4.48 1.42
CA ASP A 155 14.92 -4.50 0.24
C ASP A 155 13.81 -3.44 0.40
N VAL A 156 13.90 -2.37 -0.35
CA VAL A 156 12.84 -1.36 -0.37
C VAL A 156 11.84 -1.76 -1.45
N ALA A 157 10.81 -2.47 -1.03
CA ALA A 157 9.75 -2.92 -1.93
C ALA A 157 9.01 -1.73 -2.53
N GLY A 158 9.28 -1.44 -3.78
CA GLY A 158 8.69 -0.29 -4.46
C GLY A 158 9.50 0.14 -5.68
N VAL A 159 9.87 -0.79 -6.56
CA VAL A 159 10.53 -0.45 -7.84
C VAL A 159 9.83 0.74 -8.53
N ASP A 160 8.48 0.81 -8.47
CA ASP A 160 7.71 1.93 -9.02
C ASP A 160 7.97 3.24 -8.27
N ILE A 161 8.09 3.20 -6.93
CA ILE A 161 8.38 4.39 -6.12
C ILE A 161 9.82 4.85 -6.34
N GLY A 162 10.77 3.91 -6.31
CA GLY A 162 12.18 4.20 -6.59
C GLY A 162 12.38 4.83 -7.95
N SER A 163 11.85 4.19 -9.00
CA SER A 163 11.90 4.71 -10.38
C SER A 163 11.17 6.05 -10.52
N ARG A 164 10.11 6.27 -9.73
CA ARG A 164 9.39 7.54 -9.73
C ARG A 164 10.19 8.65 -9.06
N ILE A 165 10.78 8.38 -7.89
CA ILE A 165 11.62 9.35 -7.16
C ILE A 165 12.85 9.71 -8.00
N ILE A 166 13.54 8.73 -8.58
CA ILE A 166 14.70 8.97 -9.45
C ILE A 166 14.31 9.87 -10.62
N ARG A 167 13.23 9.54 -11.34
CA ARG A 167 12.72 10.37 -12.45
C ARG A 167 12.30 11.76 -12.03
N LEU A 168 11.80 11.94 -10.81
CA LEU A 168 11.45 13.27 -10.29
C LEU A 168 12.71 14.07 -9.99
N LEU A 169 13.71 13.47 -9.33
CA LEU A 169 15.01 14.11 -9.10
C LEU A 169 15.68 14.55 -10.41
N GLU A 170 15.70 13.67 -11.42
CA GLU A 170 16.25 13.96 -12.76
C GLU A 170 15.54 15.15 -13.46
N LYS A 171 14.27 15.38 -13.16
CA LYS A 171 13.47 16.47 -13.74
C LYS A 171 13.56 17.80 -12.99
N LEU A 172 14.18 17.84 -11.81
CA LEU A 172 14.29 19.09 -11.04
C LEU A 172 15.17 20.14 -11.71
N GLY A 173 16.13 19.72 -12.54
CA GLY A 173 17.04 20.62 -13.24
C GLY A 173 18.39 19.97 -13.58
N PRO A 174 19.41 20.78 -13.91
CA PRO A 174 20.75 20.27 -14.15
C PRO A 174 21.31 19.50 -12.95
N THR A 175 21.99 18.38 -13.19
CA THR A 175 22.56 17.52 -12.13
C THR A 175 23.60 18.25 -11.27
N SER A 176 24.17 19.36 -11.77
CA SER A 176 25.10 20.24 -11.06
C SER A 176 24.47 21.14 -9.99
N LEU A 177 23.13 21.14 -9.84
CA LEU A 177 22.46 21.91 -8.78
C LEU A 177 23.06 21.55 -7.42
N THR A 178 23.38 22.60 -6.66
CA THR A 178 23.77 22.46 -5.25
C THR A 178 22.59 21.97 -4.41
N ARG A 179 22.87 21.46 -3.21
CA ARG A 179 21.83 21.05 -2.25
C ARG A 179 20.75 22.12 -2.07
N SER A 180 21.14 23.38 -1.85
CA SER A 180 20.18 24.47 -1.64
C SER A 180 19.28 24.65 -2.86
N GLN A 181 19.88 24.75 -4.05
CA GLN A 181 19.12 24.92 -5.29
C GLN A 181 18.19 23.74 -5.58
N ALA A 182 18.61 22.52 -5.26
CA ALA A 182 17.77 21.34 -5.41
C ALA A 182 16.60 21.33 -4.41
N LEU A 183 16.80 21.78 -3.18
CA LEU A 183 15.73 21.96 -2.19
C LEU A 183 14.71 23.02 -2.62
N ASP A 184 15.17 24.15 -3.17
CA ASP A 184 14.30 25.18 -3.72
C ASP A 184 13.49 24.65 -4.92
N ALA A 185 14.13 23.87 -5.79
CA ALA A 185 13.45 23.23 -6.92
C ALA A 185 12.37 22.23 -6.47
N ILE A 186 12.62 21.46 -5.40
CA ILE A 186 11.62 20.55 -4.80
C ILE A 186 10.44 21.37 -4.25
N ALA A 187 10.69 22.45 -3.54
CA ALA A 187 9.64 23.30 -2.98
C ALA A 187 8.73 23.88 -4.08
N ASN A 188 9.33 24.36 -5.18
CA ASN A 188 8.58 24.85 -6.34
C ASN A 188 7.75 23.75 -7.00
N TRP A 189 8.33 22.55 -7.18
CA TRP A 189 7.64 21.41 -7.74
C TRP A 189 6.43 20.98 -6.87
N GLU A 190 6.60 20.97 -5.55
CA GLU A 190 5.54 20.63 -4.59
C GLU A 190 4.39 21.63 -4.67
N ALA A 191 4.69 22.94 -4.60
CA ALA A 191 3.69 24.00 -4.68
C ALA A 191 2.89 23.95 -6.00
N GLU A 192 3.56 23.68 -7.13
CA GLU A 192 2.88 23.48 -8.41
C GLU A 192 1.91 22.30 -8.38
N ARG A 193 2.30 21.18 -7.76
CA ARG A 193 1.48 19.97 -7.67
C ARG A 193 0.32 20.09 -6.68
N GLU A 194 0.51 20.79 -5.58
CA GLU A 194 -0.56 21.09 -4.64
C GLU A 194 -1.64 21.97 -5.29
N SER A 195 -1.25 22.92 -6.13
CA SER A 195 -2.20 23.73 -6.90
C SER A 195 -3.08 22.89 -7.85
N LEU A 196 -2.65 21.67 -8.20
CA LEU A 196 -3.37 20.70 -9.02
C LEU A 196 -4.08 19.61 -8.17
N ASP A 197 -4.25 19.83 -6.86
CA ASP A 197 -4.92 18.93 -5.90
C ASP A 197 -4.26 17.53 -5.79
N SER A 198 -2.94 17.45 -5.91
CA SER A 198 -2.19 16.20 -5.82
C SER A 198 -1.96 15.77 -4.38
N LYS A 199 -2.75 14.83 -3.87
CA LYS A 199 -2.63 14.28 -2.50
C LYS A 199 -1.31 13.54 -2.22
N THR A 200 -0.55 13.15 -3.24
CA THR A 200 0.71 12.40 -3.10
C THR A 200 1.96 13.28 -3.23
N ALA A 201 1.81 14.56 -3.60
CA ALA A 201 2.94 15.46 -3.83
C ALA A 201 3.77 15.70 -2.56
N PRO A 202 3.19 15.95 -1.37
CA PRO A 202 3.98 16.17 -0.16
C PRO A 202 4.89 14.97 0.19
N ASP A 203 4.35 13.74 0.19
CA ASP A 203 5.12 12.53 0.50
C ASP A 203 6.27 12.30 -0.50
N LEU A 204 6.05 12.58 -1.79
CA LEU A 204 7.09 12.49 -2.82
C LEU A 204 8.15 13.59 -2.67
N ALA A 205 7.74 14.82 -2.34
CA ALA A 205 8.65 15.93 -2.06
C ALA A 205 9.54 15.58 -0.85
N ASP A 206 8.95 15.04 0.21
CA ASP A 206 9.71 14.61 1.37
C ASP A 206 10.67 13.47 1.05
N CYS A 207 10.28 12.49 0.24
CA CYS A 207 11.20 11.47 -0.27
C CYS A 207 12.40 12.08 -1.01
N MET A 208 12.16 13.03 -1.92
CA MET A 208 13.25 13.74 -2.64
C MET A 208 14.16 14.50 -1.67
N ARG A 209 13.59 15.21 -0.68
CA ARG A 209 14.35 15.93 0.36
C ARG A 209 15.27 15.00 1.16
N VAL A 210 14.84 13.77 1.46
CA VAL A 210 15.68 12.78 2.16
C VAL A 210 16.98 12.53 1.40
N PHE A 211 16.94 12.33 0.09
CA PHE A 211 18.14 12.11 -0.72
C PHE A 211 18.99 13.38 -0.86
N VAL A 212 18.37 14.51 -1.19
CA VAL A 212 19.08 15.80 -1.38
C VAL A 212 19.75 16.24 -0.09
N SER A 213 19.15 16.04 1.07
CA SER A 213 19.73 16.43 2.37
C SER A 213 21.02 15.68 2.71
N LYS A 214 21.21 14.46 2.20
CA LYS A 214 22.38 13.60 2.47
C LYS A 214 23.56 13.84 1.52
N THR A 215 23.39 14.67 0.48
CA THR A 215 24.39 14.90 -0.58
C THR A 215 24.68 16.39 -0.78
N GLN A 216 25.71 16.73 -1.54
CA GLN A 216 26.05 18.13 -1.82
C GLN A 216 25.47 18.64 -3.14
N THR A 217 25.13 17.72 -4.06
CA THR A 217 24.62 18.01 -5.40
C THR A 217 23.43 17.14 -5.74
N LEU A 218 22.65 17.54 -6.73
CA LEU A 218 21.55 16.76 -7.27
C LEU A 218 22.03 15.43 -7.88
N ASP A 219 23.20 15.45 -8.56
CA ASP A 219 23.83 14.22 -9.09
C ASP A 219 24.10 13.18 -8.00
N GLY A 220 24.64 13.64 -6.86
CA GLY A 220 24.85 12.78 -5.70
C GLY A 220 23.55 12.20 -5.16
N ALA A 221 22.47 13.00 -5.12
CA ALA A 221 21.16 12.55 -4.66
C ALA A 221 20.55 11.48 -5.58
N ILE A 222 20.68 11.66 -6.90
CA ILE A 222 20.23 10.68 -7.90
C ILE A 222 21.01 9.37 -7.76
N SER A 223 22.34 9.45 -7.70
CA SER A 223 23.20 8.28 -7.53
C SER A 223 22.88 7.52 -6.24
N TYR A 224 22.61 8.24 -5.15
CA TYR A 224 22.27 7.65 -3.87
C TYR A 224 20.90 6.95 -3.90
N ALA A 225 19.91 7.57 -4.56
CA ALA A 225 18.62 6.94 -4.79
C ALA A 225 18.73 5.68 -5.66
N GLN A 226 19.49 5.74 -6.75
CA GLN A 226 19.75 4.59 -7.60
C GLN A 226 20.39 3.42 -6.83
N HIS A 227 21.36 3.71 -5.97
CA HIS A 227 22.00 2.69 -5.14
C HIS A 227 21.03 2.03 -4.17
N LEU A 228 20.21 2.81 -3.46
CA LEU A 228 19.21 2.26 -2.52
C LEU A 228 18.21 1.34 -3.23
N PHE A 229 17.66 1.78 -4.35
CA PHE A 229 16.59 1.05 -5.04
C PHE A 229 17.10 -0.05 -5.99
N SER A 230 18.42 -0.14 -6.24
CA SER A 230 19.01 -1.26 -6.97
C SER A 230 19.29 -2.49 -6.09
N SER A 231 19.26 -2.32 -4.77
CA SER A 231 19.46 -3.41 -3.81
C SER A 231 18.17 -4.23 -3.69
N THR A 232 18.06 -5.32 -4.44
CA THR A 232 16.90 -6.23 -4.44
C THR A 232 17.07 -7.47 -3.57
N GLU A 233 18.20 -7.62 -2.89
CA GLU A 233 18.58 -8.82 -2.12
C GLU A 233 18.75 -8.51 -0.63
N GLY A 234 17.81 -7.78 -0.04
CA GLY A 234 17.80 -7.53 1.41
C GLY A 234 16.95 -8.56 2.15
N GLU A 235 17.40 -9.00 3.32
CA GLU A 235 16.64 -9.87 4.21
C GLU A 235 15.48 -9.14 4.89
N ILE A 236 15.53 -7.81 4.91
CA ILE A 236 14.55 -6.94 5.57
C ILE A 236 13.80 -6.13 4.52
N ARG A 237 12.49 -6.21 4.57
CA ARG A 237 11.62 -5.54 3.61
C ARG A 237 11.04 -4.25 4.16
N PHE A 238 11.29 -3.16 3.46
CA PHE A 238 10.66 -1.86 3.70
C PHE A 238 9.57 -1.61 2.66
N MET A 239 8.32 -1.40 3.10
CA MET A 239 7.21 -1.23 2.18
C MET A 239 6.08 -0.39 2.74
N SER A 240 5.25 0.17 1.85
CA SER A 240 4.03 0.85 2.28
C SER A 240 2.94 -0.15 2.68
N GLY A 241 1.98 0.29 3.52
CA GLY A 241 0.83 -0.52 3.91
C GLY A 241 0.03 -1.04 2.72
N HIS A 242 -0.08 -0.28 1.63
CA HIS A 242 -0.75 -0.73 0.41
C HIS A 242 -0.04 -1.91 -0.27
N ARG A 243 1.30 -1.95 -0.23
CA ARG A 243 2.08 -3.06 -0.77
C ARG A 243 2.12 -4.27 0.15
N ALA A 244 1.92 -4.05 1.44
CA ALA A 244 1.87 -5.12 2.42
C ALA A 244 0.57 -5.94 2.33
N LYS A 245 -0.48 -5.43 1.68
CA LYS A 245 -1.73 -6.18 1.49
C LYS A 245 -1.45 -7.49 0.76
N GLY A 246 -2.00 -8.59 1.28
CA GLY A 246 -1.76 -9.94 0.76
C GLY A 246 -0.47 -10.62 1.22
N LEU A 247 0.51 -9.87 1.78
CA LEU A 247 1.74 -10.42 2.30
C LEU A 247 1.62 -10.78 3.79
N GLU A 248 2.59 -11.55 4.30
CA GLU A 248 2.71 -11.90 5.71
C GLU A 248 4.18 -12.05 6.11
N PHE A 249 4.50 -11.75 7.37
CA PHE A 249 5.85 -11.74 7.91
C PHE A 249 5.84 -12.27 9.33
N ASP A 250 6.94 -12.85 9.77
CA ASP A 250 7.04 -13.29 11.17
C ASP A 250 7.02 -12.09 12.12
N HIS A 251 7.77 -11.04 11.77
CA HIS A 251 7.83 -9.81 12.54
C HIS A 251 7.54 -8.58 11.67
N VAL A 252 6.64 -7.72 12.14
CA VAL A 252 6.33 -6.44 11.50
C VAL A 252 6.66 -5.29 12.45
N TYR A 253 7.43 -4.33 11.95
CA TYR A 253 7.53 -3.00 12.52
C TYR A 253 6.55 -2.08 11.83
N HIS A 254 5.57 -1.56 12.59
CA HIS A 254 4.66 -0.53 12.13
C HIS A 254 5.27 0.83 12.44
N LEU A 255 5.82 1.47 11.41
CA LEU A 255 6.52 2.75 11.55
C LEU A 255 5.51 3.89 11.51
N ASN A 256 5.60 4.81 12.49
CA ASN A 256 4.78 6.02 12.59
C ASN A 256 3.27 5.74 12.49
N SER A 257 2.77 4.77 13.25
CA SER A 257 1.35 4.42 13.24
C SER A 257 0.44 5.58 13.65
N GLU A 258 0.92 6.52 14.44
CA GLU A 258 0.23 7.74 14.86
C GLU A 258 0.01 8.76 13.76
N ASP A 259 0.77 8.69 12.65
CA ASP A 259 0.59 9.57 11.49
C ASP A 259 -0.63 9.17 10.64
N ILE A 260 -1.21 7.99 10.90
CA ILE A 260 -2.41 7.52 10.23
C ILE A 260 -3.61 8.30 10.74
N ARG A 261 -4.19 9.12 9.86
CA ARG A 261 -5.31 10.00 10.21
C ARG A 261 -6.59 9.20 10.42
N PRO A 262 -7.49 9.65 11.32
CA PRO A 262 -8.82 9.08 11.43
C PRO A 262 -9.60 9.20 10.11
N GLY A 263 -10.25 8.12 9.72
CA GLY A 263 -11.04 8.03 8.50
C GLY A 263 -11.13 6.57 8.04
N SER A 264 -12.18 6.19 7.33
CA SER A 264 -12.45 4.78 7.00
C SER A 264 -11.27 4.09 6.30
N GLN A 265 -10.73 4.70 5.27
CA GLN A 265 -9.62 4.11 4.52
C GLN A 265 -8.29 4.09 5.30
N GLU A 266 -8.00 5.14 6.07
CA GLU A 266 -6.77 5.20 6.87
C GLU A 266 -6.82 4.18 8.02
N GLN A 267 -7.97 3.97 8.62
CA GLN A 267 -8.18 2.90 9.61
C GLN A 267 -7.97 1.52 9.00
N ASN A 268 -8.45 1.29 7.78
CA ASN A 268 -8.23 0.05 7.06
C ASN A 268 -6.74 -0.19 6.76
N ILE A 269 -5.97 0.85 6.42
CA ILE A 269 -4.52 0.73 6.24
C ILE A 269 -3.84 0.31 7.54
N HIS A 270 -4.23 0.92 8.68
CA HIS A 270 -3.73 0.53 10.00
C HIS A 270 -4.01 -0.96 10.26
N TYR A 271 -5.26 -1.39 10.07
CA TYR A 271 -5.66 -2.78 10.21
C TYR A 271 -4.88 -3.72 9.28
N VAL A 272 -4.72 -3.33 8.01
CA VAL A 272 -3.92 -4.13 7.06
C VAL A 272 -2.50 -4.32 7.57
N ILE A 273 -1.83 -3.26 8.04
CA ILE A 273 -0.46 -3.36 8.55
C ILE A 273 -0.42 -4.25 9.79
N ASP A 274 -1.30 -4.01 10.76
CA ASP A 274 -1.32 -4.70 12.04
C ASP A 274 -1.67 -6.18 11.94
N THR A 275 -2.29 -6.60 10.83
CA THR A 275 -2.63 -8.01 10.55
C THR A 275 -1.63 -8.72 9.65
N ARG A 276 -0.48 -8.11 9.33
CA ARG A 276 0.58 -8.78 8.54
C ARG A 276 1.48 -9.70 9.36
N PRO A 277 1.72 -9.45 10.69
CA PRO A 277 2.61 -10.30 11.45
C PRO A 277 1.99 -11.66 11.79
N LYS A 278 2.83 -12.71 11.73
CA LYS A 278 2.51 -14.06 12.19
C LYS A 278 2.90 -14.29 13.66
N GLU A 279 3.83 -13.48 14.20
CA GLU A 279 4.35 -13.69 15.55
C GLU A 279 4.44 -12.39 16.35
N ARG A 280 4.99 -11.29 15.77
CA ARG A 280 5.27 -10.07 16.49
C ARG A 280 4.94 -8.81 15.74
N LEU A 281 4.27 -7.90 16.41
CA LEU A 281 4.05 -6.52 15.97
C LEU A 281 4.83 -5.57 16.89
N THR A 282 5.57 -4.64 16.31
CA THR A 282 6.26 -3.60 17.06
C THR A 282 5.96 -2.23 16.48
N TYR A 283 5.39 -1.34 17.27
CA TYR A 283 5.19 0.05 16.89
C TYR A 283 6.46 0.85 17.15
N ILE A 284 6.97 1.53 16.13
CA ILE A 284 8.16 2.37 16.20
C ILE A 284 7.92 3.75 15.61
N ARG A 285 8.76 4.71 15.98
CA ARG A 285 8.76 6.07 15.45
C ARG A 285 10.08 6.35 14.74
N SER A 286 10.00 7.08 13.63
CA SER A 286 11.18 7.72 13.03
C SER A 286 11.60 8.90 13.88
N HIS A 287 12.90 9.05 14.10
CA HIS A 287 13.50 10.20 14.79
C HIS A 287 13.66 11.38 13.84
#